data_ac256a37ca8ffcc5a51891a592dad37f
#
_entry.id   ac256a37ca8ffcc5a51891a592dad37f
#
_cell.length_a   1.000
_cell.length_b   1.000
_cell.length_c   1.000
_cell.angle_alpha   90.00
_cell.angle_beta   90.00
_cell.angle_gamma   90.00
#
_symmetry.space_group_name_H-M   'P 1'
#
loop_
_entity.id
_entity.type
_entity.pdbx_description
1 polymer ?
#
loop_
_entity_poly.entity_id
_entity_poly.type
_entity_poly.pdbx_seq_one_letter_code
_entity_poly.pdbx_strand_id
1 'polypeptide(L)'
;MKFKYIYGTICILKIERSIKMPDSEELNEILKEIKNINAPKEEKPKKPEAPLSFAKQEQEAPKAAEPEFKPEIKEEPKKESLSFDDFSAFNSADRDNAPKVIRKEAVNMANDKKPPKKGNKKPIIIAIVAVLIVAIAVAAAFIVKNKSKEPQTTAPQTTQEQTTATPVVTKTNPLTGESDFNEKAVGKRPIACVVENSVSARPQWGIADSKNPPDIIVEGEVEGGETRMLWMYADYTAVPSQIGPMRSARPPYIKFSELFDAIFLHWGQSQTKRGTNYIGANTIFRQDKVDHINQMTYSGKVALFGRDSSRGVSTEHTGVMYGSKIAGAIKGEGFRTDANESKYTKFNFASEESTVSDKECKALGLTFSNRTSTRDWTYDSSDKMYHSNDYKTDVARKNLLVLFDKTEYVSKSNYKNSGSSEVYCNYKLAGGKGKLATNGTVIDINWSVNNGVLVVKDTNGNDVKLNVGTTWIGYASSNNGGAVK
;
A
#
# COMPACT_ATOMS: atom_id res chain seq x y z
N MET A 1 -33.56 33.69 15.43
CA MET A 1 -32.38 33.32 14.63
C MET A 1 -31.35 34.46 14.44
N LYS A 2 -31.37 35.51 15.25
CA LYS A 2 -30.42 36.65 15.16
C LYS A 2 -29.39 36.72 16.33
N PHE A 3 -29.47 35.83 17.31
CA PHE A 3 -28.60 35.88 18.51
C PHE A 3 -27.35 34.98 18.43
N LYS A 4 -27.23 34.07 17.44
CA LYS A 4 -26.07 33.19 17.31
C LYS A 4 -24.89 33.77 16.48
N TYR A 5 -25.11 34.85 15.72
CA TYR A 5 -24.08 35.47 14.89
C TYR A 5 -23.20 36.49 15.65
N ILE A 6 -23.69 37.01 16.78
CA ILE A 6 -22.95 38.05 17.50
C ILE A 6 -21.84 37.45 18.39
N TYR A 7 -22.02 36.23 18.90
CA TYR A 7 -20.99 35.59 19.74
C TYR A 7 -19.79 35.07 18.97
N GLY A 8 -19.94 34.67 17.69
CA GLY A 8 -18.84 34.22 16.85
C GLY A 8 -17.87 35.36 16.46
N THR A 9 -18.39 36.52 16.15
CA THR A 9 -17.59 37.69 15.74
C THR A 9 -16.83 38.34 16.89
N ILE A 10 -17.36 38.27 18.13
CA ILE A 10 -16.68 38.80 19.32
C ILE A 10 -15.52 37.89 19.77
N CYS A 11 -15.61 36.57 19.55
CA CYS A 11 -14.49 35.65 19.81
C CYS A 11 -13.34 35.84 18.82
N ILE A 12 -13.61 36.08 17.55
CA ILE A 12 -12.58 36.28 16.52
C ILE A 12 -11.83 37.60 16.76
N LEU A 13 -12.55 38.69 17.12
CA LEU A 13 -11.93 39.98 17.44
C LEU A 13 -11.13 40.00 18.76
N LYS A 14 -11.35 39.03 19.67
CA LYS A 14 -10.52 38.89 20.88
C LYS A 14 -9.24 38.09 20.65
N ILE A 15 -9.21 37.23 19.66
CA ILE A 15 -8.00 36.45 19.29
C ILE A 15 -7.03 37.31 18.49
N GLU A 16 -7.51 38.20 17.62
CA GLU A 16 -6.65 39.09 16.85
C GLU A 16 -5.92 40.17 17.68
N ARG A 17 -6.38 40.45 18.92
CA ARG A 17 -5.71 41.42 19.81
C ARG A 17 -4.64 40.82 20.72
N SER A 18 -4.38 39.51 20.68
CA SER A 18 -3.41 38.83 21.55
C SER A 18 -2.12 38.39 20.85
N ILE A 19 -2.01 38.56 19.57
CA ILE A 19 -0.75 38.31 18.85
C ILE A 19 -0.07 39.66 18.59
N LYS A 20 0.75 40.06 19.54
CA LYS A 20 1.67 41.19 19.35
C LYS A 20 2.75 40.68 18.38
N MET A 21 2.74 41.19 17.14
CA MET A 21 3.86 40.95 16.23
C MET A 21 5.11 41.59 16.84
N PRO A 22 6.24 40.90 16.86
CA PRO A 22 7.49 41.49 17.34
C PRO A 22 7.81 42.73 16.50
N ASP A 23 8.37 43.76 17.15
CA ASP A 23 8.77 44.96 16.44
C ASP A 23 10.04 44.69 15.58
N SER A 24 10.42 45.68 14.79
CA SER A 24 11.54 45.53 13.85
C SER A 24 12.89 45.28 14.52
N GLU A 25 13.06 45.69 15.80
CA GLU A 25 14.27 45.44 16.56
C GLU A 25 14.34 44.00 17.09
N GLU A 26 13.24 43.48 17.66
CA GLU A 26 13.15 42.10 18.09
C GLU A 26 13.33 41.12 16.90
N LEU A 27 12.79 41.44 15.75
CA LEU A 27 12.97 40.59 14.54
C LEU A 27 14.43 40.57 14.07
N ASN A 28 15.14 41.71 14.18
CA ASN A 28 16.56 41.81 13.83
C ASN A 28 17.47 41.08 14.83
N GLU A 29 17.12 41.03 16.11
CA GLU A 29 17.85 40.23 17.10
C GLU A 29 17.70 38.74 16.84
N ILE A 30 16.49 38.28 16.59
CA ILE A 30 16.23 36.87 16.23
C ILE A 30 16.98 36.46 14.96
N LEU A 31 17.03 37.31 13.94
CA LEU A 31 17.81 37.08 12.71
C LEU A 31 19.32 37.05 12.95
N LYS A 32 19.82 37.79 13.94
CA LYS A 32 21.24 37.81 14.32
C LYS A 32 21.62 36.53 15.08
N GLU A 33 20.76 36.03 15.94
CA GLU A 33 20.93 34.72 16.62
C GLU A 33 20.93 33.56 15.63
N ILE A 34 20.01 33.54 14.68
CA ILE A 34 19.95 32.52 13.63
C ILE A 34 21.21 32.52 12.75
N LYS A 35 21.77 33.68 12.44
CA LYS A 35 23.04 33.76 11.71
C LYS A 35 24.22 33.23 12.50
N ASN A 36 24.27 33.44 13.82
CA ASN A 36 25.32 32.92 14.68
C ASN A 36 25.25 31.38 14.88
N ILE A 37 24.08 30.81 14.84
CA ILE A 37 23.90 29.36 14.91
C ILE A 37 24.36 28.64 13.62
N ASN A 38 24.26 29.31 12.48
CA ASN A 38 24.63 28.77 11.17
C ASN A 38 26.06 29.12 10.69
N ALA A 39 26.87 29.79 11.50
CA ALA A 39 28.29 30.08 11.16
C ALA A 39 29.11 28.77 11.24
N PRO A 40 29.88 28.41 10.20
CA PRO A 40 30.76 27.23 10.25
C PRO A 40 31.79 27.43 11.35
N LYS A 41 31.90 26.50 12.28
CA LYS A 41 33.01 26.43 13.23
C LYS A 41 34.29 26.13 12.47
N GLU A 42 35.22 27.05 12.39
CA GLU A 42 36.57 26.80 11.91
C GLU A 42 37.27 25.80 12.84
N GLU A 43 37.48 24.56 12.37
CA GLU A 43 38.36 23.61 13.02
C GLU A 43 39.81 23.98 12.73
N LYS A 44 40.56 24.26 13.79
CA LYS A 44 42.02 24.43 13.71
C LYS A 44 42.68 23.12 13.27
N PRO A 45 43.66 23.12 12.35
CA PRO A 45 44.32 21.92 11.87
C PRO A 45 45.08 21.23 12.98
N LYS A 46 44.81 19.96 13.24
CA LYS A 46 45.58 19.07 14.10
C LYS A 46 46.92 18.75 13.43
N LYS A 47 48.00 18.91 14.20
CA LYS A 47 49.37 18.53 13.86
C LYS A 47 49.46 17.03 13.62
N PRO A 48 50.20 16.53 12.60
CA PRO A 48 50.32 15.12 12.34
C PRO A 48 51.15 14.43 13.44
N GLU A 49 50.57 13.37 14.01
CA GLU A 49 51.27 12.42 14.87
C GLU A 49 52.11 11.43 14.05
N ALA A 50 53.31 11.14 14.50
CA ALA A 50 54.26 10.28 13.85
C ALA A 50 53.84 8.80 13.92
N PRO A 51 54.24 7.95 12.94
CA PRO A 51 53.77 6.56 12.87
C PRO A 51 54.49 5.68 13.94
N LEU A 52 53.68 4.93 14.69
CA LEU A 52 54.14 3.88 15.60
C LEU A 52 54.63 2.71 14.77
N SER A 53 55.94 2.36 14.97
CA SER A 53 56.58 1.18 14.43
C SER A 53 56.12 -0.07 15.18
N PHE A 54 55.52 -1.03 14.49
CA PHE A 54 55.33 -2.39 15.01
C PHE A 54 56.48 -3.29 14.54
N ALA A 55 57.20 -3.84 15.53
CA ALA A 55 58.24 -4.81 15.34
C ALA A 55 57.67 -6.13 14.83
N LYS A 56 58.34 -6.70 13.81
CA LYS A 56 58.12 -8.04 13.32
C LYS A 56 58.55 -9.07 14.37
N GLN A 57 57.71 -10.05 14.65
CA GLN A 57 58.15 -11.37 15.11
C GLN A 57 57.82 -12.39 14.02
N GLU A 58 58.88 -12.93 13.44
CA GLU A 58 58.89 -14.10 12.58
C GLU A 58 58.68 -15.35 13.42
N GLN A 59 57.70 -16.17 13.03
CA GLN A 59 57.71 -17.60 13.36
C GLN A 59 57.50 -18.40 12.09
N GLU A 60 58.50 -19.22 11.79
CA GLU A 60 58.52 -20.19 10.70
C GLU A 60 57.48 -21.28 10.90
N ALA A 61 56.82 -21.68 9.79
CA ALA A 61 56.05 -22.92 9.69
C ALA A 61 56.35 -23.62 8.35
N PRO A 62 56.25 -24.95 8.26
CA PRO A 62 56.98 -25.75 7.29
C PRO A 62 56.28 -25.87 5.93
N LYS A 63 57.13 -26.05 4.89
CA LYS A 63 56.78 -26.30 3.47
C LYS A 63 55.95 -27.57 3.31
N ALA A 64 54.84 -27.45 2.57
CA ALA A 64 54.23 -28.56 1.85
C ALA A 64 54.02 -28.15 0.40
N ALA A 65 54.27 -29.10 -0.52
CA ALA A 65 54.42 -28.92 -1.96
C ALA A 65 53.17 -28.49 -2.70
N GLU A 66 53.33 -27.58 -3.67
CA GLU A 66 52.34 -27.22 -4.69
C GLU A 66 52.25 -28.26 -5.82
N PRO A 67 51.06 -28.46 -6.39
CA PRO A 67 50.97 -28.85 -7.80
C PRO A 67 50.64 -27.62 -8.66
N GLU A 68 51.47 -27.43 -9.67
CA GLU A 68 51.27 -26.42 -10.73
C GLU A 68 49.93 -26.62 -11.48
N PHE A 69 49.10 -25.60 -11.43
CA PHE A 69 47.97 -25.48 -12.34
C PHE A 69 48.15 -24.20 -13.17
N LYS A 70 48.36 -24.33 -14.47
CA LYS A 70 48.34 -23.24 -15.41
C LYS A 70 46.89 -22.85 -15.68
N PRO A 71 46.45 -21.60 -15.48
CA PRO A 71 45.14 -21.17 -15.94
C PRO A 71 45.16 -20.88 -17.46
N GLU A 72 44.29 -21.56 -18.15
CA GLU A 72 43.89 -21.23 -19.52
C GLU A 72 43.00 -19.99 -19.49
N ILE A 73 43.49 -18.89 -20.05
CA ILE A 73 42.76 -17.62 -20.15
C ILE A 73 41.70 -17.79 -21.25
N LYS A 74 40.44 -17.98 -20.88
CA LYS A 74 39.30 -17.74 -21.78
C LYS A 74 38.93 -16.27 -21.71
N GLU A 75 39.03 -15.60 -22.84
CA GLU A 75 38.60 -14.22 -23.02
C GLU A 75 37.11 -14.08 -22.70
N GLU A 76 36.77 -13.19 -21.72
CA GLU A 76 35.42 -12.75 -21.51
C GLU A 76 34.92 -11.92 -22.69
N PRO A 77 33.65 -12.10 -23.14
CA PRO A 77 33.09 -11.24 -24.16
C PRO A 77 32.94 -9.82 -23.63
N LYS A 78 33.48 -8.84 -24.36
CA LYS A 78 33.32 -7.40 -24.08
C LYS A 78 31.86 -7.06 -23.94
N LYS A 79 31.48 -6.54 -22.76
CA LYS A 79 30.20 -5.84 -22.55
C LYS A 79 30.20 -4.59 -23.43
N GLU A 80 29.50 -4.62 -24.54
CA GLU A 80 29.12 -3.40 -25.25
C GLU A 80 28.16 -2.61 -24.36
N SER A 81 28.58 -1.42 -24.00
CA SER A 81 27.72 -0.43 -23.34
C SER A 81 26.79 0.11 -24.43
N LEU A 82 25.52 -0.31 -24.42
CA LEU A 82 24.48 0.29 -25.23
C LEU A 82 24.32 1.77 -24.83
N SER A 83 24.55 2.66 -25.79
CA SER A 83 24.38 4.09 -25.63
C SER A 83 22.87 4.42 -25.62
N PHE A 84 22.52 5.54 -24.99
CA PHE A 84 21.14 6.02 -24.79
C PHE A 84 20.40 6.35 -26.10
N ASP A 85 21.09 6.33 -27.25
CA ASP A 85 20.52 6.66 -28.56
C ASP A 85 19.80 5.48 -29.24
N ASP A 86 19.98 4.24 -28.78
CA ASP A 86 19.33 3.07 -29.35
C ASP A 86 17.85 2.90 -28.97
N PHE A 87 17.35 3.71 -28.04
CA PHE A 87 15.92 3.68 -27.63
C PHE A 87 14.99 4.54 -28.50
N SER A 88 15.52 5.36 -29.40
CA SER A 88 14.71 6.21 -30.27
C SER A 88 14.11 5.48 -31.48
N ALA A 89 14.62 4.31 -31.85
CA ALA A 89 14.21 3.55 -33.03
C ALA A 89 12.92 2.72 -32.88
N PHE A 90 12.42 2.52 -31.63
CA PHE A 90 11.21 1.69 -31.38
C PHE A 90 9.88 2.43 -31.46
N ASN A 91 9.88 3.75 -31.69
CA ASN A 91 8.65 4.57 -31.69
C ASN A 91 8.13 5.01 -33.07
N SER A 92 8.65 4.46 -34.16
CA SER A 92 8.27 4.91 -35.52
C SER A 92 7.38 3.95 -36.33
N ALA A 93 7.01 2.77 -35.82
CA ALA A 93 6.31 1.75 -36.61
C ALA A 93 4.78 1.67 -36.46
N ASP A 94 4.14 2.46 -35.56
CA ASP A 94 2.68 2.35 -35.28
C ASP A 94 1.87 3.66 -35.47
N ARG A 95 2.26 4.50 -36.42
CA ARG A 95 1.53 5.77 -36.68
C ARG A 95 0.50 5.74 -37.80
N ASP A 96 0.30 4.65 -38.51
CA ASP A 96 -0.53 4.64 -39.72
C ASP A 96 -1.98 4.13 -39.58
N ASN A 97 -2.47 3.84 -38.37
CA ASN A 97 -3.85 3.38 -38.15
C ASN A 97 -4.60 4.14 -37.03
N ALA A 98 -4.62 5.47 -37.08
CA ALA A 98 -5.54 6.27 -36.25
C ALA A 98 -6.62 6.90 -37.14
N PRO A 99 -7.92 6.86 -36.77
CA PRO A 99 -9.00 7.49 -37.54
C PRO A 99 -8.88 9.02 -37.49
N LYS A 100 -8.98 9.64 -38.68
CA LYS A 100 -8.94 11.10 -38.86
C LYS A 100 -10.11 11.76 -38.14
N VAL A 101 -9.82 12.54 -37.12
CA VAL A 101 -10.78 13.49 -36.51
C VAL A 101 -10.80 14.75 -37.36
N ILE A 102 -11.96 15.05 -37.97
CA ILE A 102 -12.21 16.26 -38.72
C ILE A 102 -12.26 17.43 -37.75
N ARG A 103 -11.32 18.36 -37.82
CA ARG A 103 -11.34 19.66 -37.16
C ARG A 103 -12.36 20.57 -37.93
N LYS A 104 -13.41 21.03 -37.27
CA LYS A 104 -14.19 22.15 -37.70
C LYS A 104 -13.52 23.46 -37.27
N GLU A 105 -13.28 24.31 -38.22
CA GLU A 105 -12.69 25.63 -38.06
C GLU A 105 -13.55 26.54 -37.18
N ALA A 106 -12.88 27.32 -36.33
CA ALA A 106 -13.49 28.37 -35.55
C ALA A 106 -13.71 29.61 -36.40
N VAL A 107 -14.97 30.03 -36.56
CA VAL A 107 -15.32 31.34 -37.10
C VAL A 107 -15.49 32.30 -35.94
N ASN A 108 -14.68 33.36 -35.92
CA ASN A 108 -14.82 34.53 -35.06
C ASN A 108 -16.08 35.31 -35.41
N MET A 109 -16.95 35.58 -34.45
CA MET A 109 -17.85 36.75 -34.52
C MET A 109 -17.97 37.37 -33.12
N ALA A 110 -17.78 38.68 -33.13
CA ALA A 110 -17.78 39.56 -31.98
C ALA A 110 -19.19 39.90 -31.47
N ASN A 111 -19.22 40.15 -30.15
CA ASN A 111 -20.12 41.05 -29.41
C ASN A 111 -21.61 41.19 -29.83
N ASP A 112 -22.51 40.75 -28.93
CA ASP A 112 -23.51 41.68 -28.40
C ASP A 112 -24.09 41.17 -27.07
N LYS A 113 -24.10 42.07 -26.08
CA LYS A 113 -24.57 41.83 -24.72
C LYS A 113 -26.08 42.04 -24.64
N LYS A 114 -26.81 41.01 -24.19
CA LYS A 114 -28.08 41.22 -23.44
C LYS A 114 -28.24 40.12 -22.39
N PRO A 115 -28.67 40.43 -21.15
CA PRO A 115 -28.81 39.47 -20.09
C PRO A 115 -30.06 38.61 -20.24
N PRO A 116 -30.01 37.29 -19.88
CA PRO A 116 -31.21 36.45 -19.97
C PRO A 116 -32.18 36.72 -18.82
N LYS A 117 -33.44 36.83 -19.13
CA LYS A 117 -34.57 36.92 -18.20
C LYS A 117 -34.67 35.65 -17.35
N LYS A 118 -34.90 35.82 -16.04
CA LYS A 118 -35.21 34.73 -15.09
C LYS A 118 -36.48 33.98 -15.53
N GLY A 119 -36.30 32.75 -15.99
CA GLY A 119 -37.39 31.81 -16.26
C GLY A 119 -37.93 31.20 -14.96
N ASN A 120 -39.24 31.23 -14.81
CA ASN A 120 -40.01 30.76 -13.67
C ASN A 120 -39.98 29.22 -13.60
N LYS A 121 -39.28 28.63 -12.62
CA LYS A 121 -39.15 27.18 -12.45
C LYS A 121 -40.34 26.48 -11.74
N LYS A 122 -41.44 27.18 -11.51
CA LYS A 122 -42.61 26.64 -10.78
C LYS A 122 -43.42 25.53 -11.51
N PRO A 123 -43.57 25.46 -12.85
CA PRO A 123 -44.41 24.41 -13.47
C PRO A 123 -43.73 23.02 -13.46
N ILE A 124 -42.39 22.91 -13.44
CA ILE A 124 -41.68 21.61 -13.48
C ILE A 124 -41.77 20.85 -12.15
N ILE A 125 -41.74 21.57 -11.02
CA ILE A 125 -41.84 20.96 -9.70
C ILE A 125 -43.24 20.39 -9.46
N ILE A 126 -44.27 21.04 -9.93
CA ILE A 126 -45.67 20.58 -9.81
C ILE A 126 -45.89 19.30 -10.62
N ALA A 127 -45.30 19.19 -11.82
CA ALA A 127 -45.39 17.99 -12.64
C ALA A 127 -44.70 16.76 -11.99
N ILE A 128 -43.56 16.96 -11.36
CA ILE A 128 -42.82 15.86 -10.67
C ILE A 128 -43.60 15.37 -9.43
N VAL A 129 -44.20 16.25 -8.66
CA VAL A 129 -45.01 15.88 -7.49
C VAL A 129 -46.28 15.14 -7.91
N ALA A 130 -46.93 15.53 -9.00
CA ALA A 130 -48.09 14.82 -9.52
C ALA A 130 -47.77 13.38 -9.97
N VAL A 131 -46.63 13.15 -10.62
CA VAL A 131 -46.18 11.79 -11.03
C VAL A 131 -45.86 10.90 -9.80
N LEU A 132 -45.27 11.45 -8.75
CA LEU A 132 -44.98 10.71 -7.52
C LEU A 132 -46.28 10.31 -6.79
N ILE A 133 -47.30 11.16 -6.74
CA ILE A 133 -48.57 10.82 -6.11
C ILE A 133 -49.30 9.69 -6.88
N VAL A 134 -49.27 9.72 -8.20
CA VAL A 134 -49.86 8.65 -9.02
C VAL A 134 -49.11 7.29 -8.80
N ALA A 135 -47.78 7.31 -8.71
CA ALA A 135 -46.98 6.11 -8.45
C ALA A 135 -47.29 5.48 -7.06
N ILE A 136 -47.49 6.33 -6.05
CA ILE A 136 -47.85 5.82 -4.69
C ILE A 136 -49.29 5.26 -4.69
N ALA A 137 -50.23 5.86 -5.40
CA ALA A 137 -51.62 5.37 -5.52
C ALA A 137 -51.69 4.01 -6.24
N VAL A 138 -50.87 3.80 -7.30
CA VAL A 138 -50.78 2.52 -8.03
C VAL A 138 -50.14 1.43 -7.14
N ALA A 139 -49.13 1.76 -6.37
CA ALA A 139 -48.52 0.80 -5.44
C ALA A 139 -49.47 0.39 -4.31
N ALA A 140 -50.28 1.33 -3.76
CA ALA A 140 -51.28 1.04 -2.74
C ALA A 140 -52.43 0.16 -3.30
N ALA A 141 -52.86 0.39 -4.54
CA ALA A 141 -53.88 -0.44 -5.20
C ALA A 141 -53.41 -1.88 -5.47
N PHE A 142 -52.07 -2.08 -5.72
CA PHE A 142 -51.48 -3.40 -5.90
C PHE A 142 -51.44 -4.18 -4.58
N ILE A 143 -51.19 -3.54 -3.45
CA ILE A 143 -51.14 -4.13 -2.12
C ILE A 143 -52.54 -4.57 -1.67
N VAL A 144 -53.56 -3.78 -1.94
CA VAL A 144 -54.96 -4.13 -1.57
C VAL A 144 -55.52 -5.26 -2.44
N LYS A 145 -55.10 -5.39 -3.71
CA LYS A 145 -55.61 -6.44 -4.61
C LYS A 145 -55.03 -7.84 -4.31
N ASN A 146 -53.95 -7.91 -3.58
CA ASN A 146 -53.31 -9.22 -3.20
C ASN A 146 -53.76 -9.75 -1.83
N LYS A 147 -54.70 -9.06 -1.12
CA LYS A 147 -55.17 -9.49 0.22
C LYS A 147 -56.50 -10.27 0.23
N SER A 148 -57.08 -10.61 -0.92
CA SER A 148 -58.36 -11.30 -0.97
C SER A 148 -58.30 -12.55 -1.86
N LYS A 149 -57.68 -13.60 -1.35
CA LYS A 149 -57.96 -15.02 -1.73
C LYS A 149 -57.40 -15.95 -0.64
N GLU A 150 -58.17 -16.20 0.40
CA GLU A 150 -58.10 -17.47 1.13
C GLU A 150 -58.93 -18.52 0.43
N PRO A 151 -58.46 -19.79 0.39
CA PRO A 151 -59.36 -20.93 0.55
C PRO A 151 -58.93 -21.82 1.71
N GLN A 152 -59.94 -22.30 2.39
CA GLN A 152 -59.96 -23.17 3.56
C GLN A 152 -59.37 -24.55 3.32
N THR A 153 -58.79 -25.08 4.45
CA THR A 153 -58.88 -26.47 5.00
C THR A 153 -58.03 -27.57 4.33
N THR A 154 -57.04 -28.14 5.02
CA THR A 154 -57.16 -29.36 5.82
C THR A 154 -55.82 -29.88 6.38
N ALA A 155 -55.85 -30.26 7.67
CA ALA A 155 -55.04 -31.24 8.39
C ALA A 155 -53.59 -30.90 8.80
N PRO A 156 -53.13 -31.36 9.99
CA PRO A 156 -52.01 -30.81 10.72
C PRO A 156 -50.66 -31.35 10.21
N GLN A 157 -49.84 -30.48 9.66
CA GLN A 157 -48.42 -30.76 9.48
C GLN A 157 -47.64 -30.09 10.64
N THR A 158 -46.85 -30.89 11.27
CA THR A 158 -45.87 -30.58 12.30
C THR A 158 -45.08 -29.32 11.94
N THR A 159 -45.28 -28.25 12.68
CA THR A 159 -44.52 -27.04 12.59
C THR A 159 -43.06 -27.33 13.00
N GLN A 160 -42.20 -27.55 12.02
CA GLN A 160 -40.77 -27.31 12.28
C GLN A 160 -40.60 -25.80 12.45
N GLU A 161 -40.37 -25.40 13.66
CA GLU A 161 -39.82 -24.07 13.97
C GLU A 161 -38.56 -23.88 13.16
N GLN A 162 -38.67 -23.10 12.08
CA GLN A 162 -37.51 -22.57 11.37
C GLN A 162 -36.90 -21.52 12.30
N THR A 163 -36.04 -22.01 13.20
CA THR A 163 -35.16 -21.16 14.00
C THR A 163 -34.34 -20.33 13.00
N THR A 164 -34.70 -19.07 12.82
CA THR A 164 -33.81 -18.10 12.20
C THR A 164 -32.57 -18.01 13.10
N ALA A 165 -31.58 -18.84 12.81
CA ALA A 165 -30.30 -18.77 13.47
C ALA A 165 -29.78 -17.34 13.28
N THR A 166 -29.69 -16.60 14.36
CA THR A 166 -28.91 -15.35 14.40
C THR A 166 -27.55 -15.68 13.79
N PRO A 167 -27.04 -14.92 12.79
CA PRO A 167 -25.76 -15.23 12.22
C PRO A 167 -24.75 -15.31 13.34
N VAL A 168 -24.16 -16.48 13.54
CA VAL A 168 -23.06 -16.69 14.49
C VAL A 168 -21.93 -15.82 13.95
N VAL A 169 -21.64 -14.72 14.61
CA VAL A 169 -20.45 -13.90 14.34
C VAL A 169 -19.26 -14.79 14.68
N THR A 170 -18.69 -15.43 13.68
CA THR A 170 -17.49 -16.23 13.85
C THR A 170 -16.36 -15.30 14.24
N LYS A 171 -15.73 -15.58 15.38
CA LYS A 171 -14.53 -14.87 15.88
C LYS A 171 -13.31 -15.25 15.05
N THR A 172 -13.33 -14.88 13.78
CA THR A 172 -12.32 -15.29 12.80
C THR A 172 -11.56 -14.06 12.32
N ASN A 173 -10.24 -14.15 12.26
CA ASN A 173 -9.41 -13.12 11.65
C ASN A 173 -9.78 -12.98 10.15
N PRO A 174 -10.27 -11.83 9.69
CA PRO A 174 -10.72 -11.68 8.31
C PRO A 174 -9.60 -11.74 7.28
N LEU A 175 -8.33 -11.58 7.68
CA LEU A 175 -7.17 -11.60 6.78
C LEU A 175 -6.47 -12.96 6.72
N THR A 176 -6.62 -13.80 7.76
CA THR A 176 -5.92 -15.11 7.84
C THR A 176 -6.88 -16.29 7.96
N GLY A 177 -8.15 -16.09 8.30
CA GLY A 177 -9.12 -17.16 8.55
C GLY A 177 -8.94 -17.85 9.90
N GLU A 178 -7.96 -17.45 10.72
CA GLU A 178 -7.69 -18.07 12.01
C GLU A 178 -8.84 -17.83 13.00
N SER A 179 -9.22 -18.89 13.74
CA SER A 179 -10.16 -18.82 14.86
C SER A 179 -9.52 -18.13 16.07
N ASP A 180 -10.31 -17.87 17.10
CA ASP A 180 -9.87 -17.20 18.34
C ASP A 180 -9.41 -15.75 18.17
N PHE A 181 -9.87 -15.12 17.10
CA PHE A 181 -9.62 -13.72 16.85
C PHE A 181 -10.24 -12.83 17.94
N ASN A 182 -9.54 -11.76 18.30
CA ASN A 182 -9.96 -10.80 19.31
C ASN A 182 -11.36 -10.22 19.01
N GLU A 183 -12.33 -10.47 19.87
CA GLU A 183 -13.72 -9.99 19.73
C GLU A 183 -13.81 -8.48 19.50
N LYS A 184 -12.92 -7.70 20.13
CA LYS A 184 -12.88 -6.24 19.99
C LYS A 184 -12.38 -5.77 18.63
N ALA A 185 -11.70 -6.65 17.90
CA ALA A 185 -11.20 -6.39 16.55
C ALA A 185 -12.16 -6.86 15.46
N VAL A 186 -13.17 -7.67 15.78
CA VAL A 186 -14.20 -8.11 14.83
C VAL A 186 -14.92 -6.90 14.25
N GLY A 187 -15.02 -6.83 12.91
CA GLY A 187 -15.66 -5.71 12.21
C GLY A 187 -14.89 -4.40 12.26
N LYS A 188 -13.63 -4.41 12.73
CA LYS A 188 -12.77 -3.22 12.73
C LYS A 188 -11.91 -3.15 11.48
N ARG A 189 -11.47 -1.94 11.16
CA ARG A 189 -10.54 -1.68 10.07
C ARG A 189 -9.16 -2.23 10.41
N PRO A 190 -8.49 -2.92 9.49
CA PRO A 190 -7.09 -3.26 9.66
C PRO A 190 -6.21 -2.02 9.57
N ILE A 191 -4.95 -2.16 9.96
CA ILE A 191 -3.91 -1.21 9.60
C ILE A 191 -3.08 -1.75 8.44
N ALA A 192 -2.48 -0.82 7.67
CA ALA A 192 -1.54 -1.11 6.60
C ALA A 192 -0.28 -0.26 6.77
N CYS A 193 0.87 -0.90 7.01
CA CYS A 193 2.13 -0.25 7.36
C CYS A 193 3.13 -0.35 6.23
N VAL A 194 3.71 0.78 5.80
CA VAL A 194 4.75 0.77 4.76
C VAL A 194 6.11 0.48 5.37
N VAL A 195 6.70 -0.66 5.01
CA VAL A 195 7.97 -1.15 5.53
C VAL A 195 9.00 -1.26 4.42
N GLU A 196 10.24 -0.87 4.73
CA GLU A 196 11.37 -0.93 3.83
C GLU A 196 11.82 -2.37 3.56
N ASN A 197 12.32 -2.63 2.34
CA ASN A 197 12.84 -3.94 1.99
C ASN A 197 14.21 -3.92 1.27
N SER A 198 14.96 -2.84 1.38
CA SER A 198 16.35 -2.83 0.93
C SER A 198 17.21 -3.80 1.75
N VAL A 199 18.33 -4.23 1.19
CA VAL A 199 19.24 -5.18 1.87
C VAL A 199 19.71 -4.64 3.23
N SER A 200 19.89 -3.32 3.36
CA SER A 200 20.32 -2.67 4.61
C SER A 200 19.21 -2.62 5.66
N ALA A 201 17.94 -2.70 5.25
CA ALA A 201 16.79 -2.70 6.15
C ALA A 201 16.54 -4.06 6.82
N ARG A 202 17.12 -5.14 6.28
CA ARG A 202 16.85 -6.52 6.70
C ARG A 202 17.78 -6.97 7.83
N PRO A 203 17.29 -7.82 8.78
CA PRO A 203 15.88 -8.21 8.93
C PRO A 203 15.05 -7.04 9.44
N GLN A 204 13.81 -6.95 8.98
CA GLN A 204 12.88 -5.93 9.44
C GLN A 204 12.39 -6.23 10.85
N TRP A 205 12.17 -5.17 11.67
CA TRP A 205 11.57 -5.35 13.00
C TRP A 205 10.12 -5.82 12.85
N GLY A 206 9.83 -7.00 13.38
CA GLY A 206 8.49 -7.59 13.42
C GLY A 206 8.15 -8.52 12.26
N ILE A 207 9.03 -8.73 11.23
CA ILE A 207 8.69 -9.56 10.07
C ILE A 207 8.52 -11.04 10.42
N ALA A 208 9.32 -11.53 11.37
CA ALA A 208 9.32 -12.90 11.87
C ALA A 208 8.92 -12.94 13.36
N ASP A 209 8.05 -12.03 13.80
CA ASP A 209 7.51 -12.08 15.16
C ASP A 209 6.71 -13.37 15.34
N SER A 210 7.05 -14.15 16.37
CA SER A 210 6.48 -15.49 16.57
C SER A 210 5.04 -15.48 17.07
N LYS A 211 4.57 -14.33 17.61
CA LYS A 211 3.23 -14.22 18.18
C LYS A 211 2.30 -13.44 17.29
N ASN A 212 2.80 -12.36 16.71
CA ASN A 212 2.00 -11.39 15.96
C ASN A 212 2.71 -11.05 14.63
N PRO A 213 2.97 -12.02 13.74
CA PRO A 213 3.51 -11.71 12.43
C PRO A 213 2.50 -10.89 11.63
N PRO A 214 2.89 -10.18 10.57
CA PRO A 214 1.91 -9.57 9.66
C PRO A 214 0.94 -10.61 9.11
N ASP A 215 -0.37 -10.34 9.18
CA ASP A 215 -1.41 -11.19 8.59
C ASP A 215 -1.21 -11.31 7.08
N ILE A 216 -0.95 -10.17 6.44
CA ILE A 216 -0.63 -10.08 5.02
C ILE A 216 0.60 -9.21 4.82
N ILE A 217 1.52 -9.67 3.97
CA ILE A 217 2.60 -8.85 3.41
C ILE A 217 2.35 -8.72 1.90
N VAL A 218 2.20 -7.48 1.41
CA VAL A 218 2.27 -7.19 -0.02
C VAL A 218 3.66 -6.67 -0.34
N GLU A 219 4.36 -7.33 -1.25
CA GLU A 219 5.67 -6.89 -1.73
C GLU A 219 5.60 -6.58 -3.22
N GLY A 220 6.18 -5.46 -3.64
CA GLY A 220 6.25 -5.05 -5.04
C GLY A 220 7.38 -4.07 -5.30
N GLU A 221 7.72 -3.87 -6.57
CA GLU A 221 8.75 -2.92 -6.98
C GLU A 221 8.32 -1.48 -6.71
N VAL A 222 9.30 -0.66 -6.35
CA VAL A 222 9.17 0.79 -6.21
C VAL A 222 10.20 1.49 -7.13
N GLU A 223 10.89 2.50 -6.65
CA GLU A 223 11.98 3.15 -7.39
C GLU A 223 13.29 2.35 -7.32
N GLY A 224 14.14 2.51 -8.34
CA GLY A 224 15.52 2.00 -8.35
C GLY A 224 15.67 0.49 -8.50
N GLY A 225 14.59 -0.27 -8.78
CA GLY A 225 14.61 -1.73 -8.79
C GLY A 225 14.55 -2.35 -7.41
N GLU A 226 14.36 -1.54 -6.37
CA GLU A 226 14.12 -2.02 -5.01
C GLU A 226 12.65 -2.44 -4.85
N THR A 227 12.40 -3.37 -3.92
CA THR A 227 11.04 -3.66 -3.48
C THR A 227 10.71 -2.96 -2.16
N ARG A 228 9.43 -2.80 -1.89
CA ARG A 228 8.91 -2.31 -0.62
C ARG A 228 7.78 -3.22 -0.17
N MET A 229 7.43 -3.16 1.09
CA MET A 229 6.36 -3.99 1.64
C MET A 229 5.26 -3.12 2.24
N LEU A 230 4.02 -3.62 2.14
CA LEU A 230 2.87 -3.17 2.89
C LEU A 230 2.45 -4.33 3.81
N TRP A 231 2.58 -4.13 5.13
CA TRP A 231 2.17 -5.12 6.12
C TRP A 231 0.80 -4.77 6.66
N MET A 232 -0.08 -5.74 6.69
CA MET A 232 -1.43 -5.56 7.21
C MET A 232 -1.67 -6.41 8.46
N TYR A 233 -2.41 -5.84 9.39
CA TYR A 233 -2.83 -6.48 10.64
C TYR A 233 -4.32 -6.20 10.85
N ALA A 234 -5.11 -7.25 10.99
CA ALA A 234 -6.56 -7.15 11.27
C ALA A 234 -6.81 -6.62 12.69
N ASP A 235 -5.98 -7.03 13.65
CA ASP A 235 -5.99 -6.50 15.01
C ASP A 235 -4.74 -5.66 15.27
N TYR A 236 -4.87 -4.34 15.19
CA TYR A 236 -3.77 -3.43 15.47
C TYR A 236 -3.42 -3.28 16.96
N THR A 237 -4.10 -4.01 17.85
CA THR A 237 -3.74 -4.13 19.27
C THR A 237 -2.85 -5.33 19.56
N ALA A 238 -2.79 -6.31 18.62
CA ALA A 238 -1.98 -7.50 18.66
C ALA A 238 -0.95 -7.49 17.53
N VAL A 239 0.05 -6.62 17.64
CA VAL A 239 1.12 -6.43 16.65
C VAL A 239 2.49 -6.52 17.34
N PRO A 240 3.60 -6.68 16.60
CA PRO A 240 4.94 -6.63 17.18
C PRO A 240 5.19 -5.37 18.01
N SER A 241 6.07 -5.46 19.00
CA SER A 241 6.46 -4.30 19.82
C SER A 241 7.03 -3.15 18.98
N GLN A 242 7.76 -3.50 17.91
CA GLN A 242 8.28 -2.57 16.90
C GLN A 242 7.99 -3.09 15.49
N ILE A 243 7.58 -2.19 14.61
CA ILE A 243 7.38 -2.43 13.18
C ILE A 243 8.30 -1.51 12.40
N GLY A 244 9.09 -2.05 11.47
CA GLY A 244 9.96 -1.22 10.66
C GLY A 244 11.13 -1.96 10.00
N PRO A 245 12.01 -1.23 9.28
CA PRO A 245 12.03 0.24 9.15
C PRO A 245 10.84 0.77 8.37
N MET A 246 10.20 1.80 8.93
CA MET A 246 9.09 2.48 8.27
C MET A 246 9.57 3.28 7.07
N ARG A 247 8.79 3.30 5.99
CA ARG A 247 9.18 3.99 4.75
C ARG A 247 8.05 4.81 4.11
N SER A 248 8.43 5.52 3.05
CA SER A 248 7.55 6.45 2.36
C SER A 248 6.46 5.75 1.56
N ALA A 249 5.24 6.25 1.66
CA ALA A 249 4.11 5.83 0.86
C ALA A 249 4.36 6.01 -0.64
N ARG A 250 3.84 5.05 -1.42
CA ARG A 250 3.79 5.08 -2.89
C ARG A 250 2.38 4.79 -3.36
N PRO A 251 1.94 5.34 -4.50
CA PRO A 251 0.58 5.19 -5.01
C PRO A 251 0.05 3.76 -5.02
N PRO A 252 0.79 2.75 -5.50
CA PRO A 252 0.29 1.37 -5.54
C PRO A 252 -0.09 0.81 -4.17
N TYR A 253 0.70 1.11 -3.13
CA TYR A 253 0.44 0.62 -1.78
C TYR A 253 -0.77 1.28 -1.11
N ILE A 254 -1.00 2.58 -1.39
CA ILE A 254 -2.20 3.27 -0.93
C ILE A 254 -3.42 2.62 -1.57
N LYS A 255 -3.40 2.47 -2.89
CA LYS A 255 -4.50 1.82 -3.63
C LYS A 255 -4.74 0.39 -3.17
N PHE A 256 -3.67 -0.35 -2.87
CA PHE A 256 -3.80 -1.71 -2.35
C PHE A 256 -4.44 -1.73 -0.95
N SER A 257 -4.07 -0.79 -0.07
CA SER A 257 -4.66 -0.68 1.28
C SER A 257 -6.14 -0.32 1.27
N GLU A 258 -6.59 0.45 0.26
CA GLU A 258 -8.01 0.79 0.08
C GLU A 258 -8.88 -0.43 -0.20
N LEU A 259 -8.33 -1.51 -0.81
CA LEU A 259 -9.04 -2.77 -1.04
C LEU A 259 -9.43 -3.47 0.27
N PHE A 260 -8.84 -3.09 1.38
CA PHE A 260 -9.09 -3.64 2.72
C PHE A 260 -9.66 -2.59 3.68
N ASP A 261 -10.06 -1.43 3.18
CA ASP A 261 -10.51 -0.30 4.03
C ASP A 261 -9.52 0.04 5.16
N ALA A 262 -8.21 -0.18 4.95
CA ALA A 262 -7.19 -0.09 5.98
C ALA A 262 -6.87 1.36 6.38
N ILE A 263 -6.45 1.57 7.65
CA ILE A 263 -5.82 2.82 8.10
C ILE A 263 -4.35 2.74 7.74
N PHE A 264 -3.83 3.73 7.01
CA PHE A 264 -2.51 3.68 6.39
C PHE A 264 -1.43 4.36 7.23
N LEU A 265 -0.36 3.64 7.58
CA LEU A 265 0.71 4.12 8.46
C LEU A 265 2.04 4.14 7.70
N HIS A 266 2.74 5.30 7.71
CA HIS A 266 3.95 5.46 6.90
C HIS A 266 4.89 6.56 7.40
N TRP A 267 6.11 6.58 6.85
CA TRP A 267 7.10 7.60 7.13
C TRP A 267 7.56 8.29 5.86
N GLY A 268 6.98 9.45 5.55
CA GLY A 268 7.21 10.17 4.31
C GLY A 268 6.34 9.66 3.15
N GLN A 269 6.36 10.37 2.03
CA GLN A 269 5.54 10.07 0.86
C GLN A 269 6.13 10.64 -0.42
N SER A 270 5.84 10.04 -1.56
CA SER A 270 6.17 10.62 -2.85
C SER A 270 5.27 11.82 -3.16
N GLN A 271 5.87 12.81 -3.87
CA GLN A 271 5.18 14.04 -4.27
C GLN A 271 4.82 14.00 -5.76
N THR A 272 3.62 14.46 -6.10
CA THR A 272 3.25 14.75 -7.49
C THR A 272 4.18 15.78 -8.09
N LYS A 273 4.69 15.55 -9.30
CA LYS A 273 5.60 16.46 -9.96
C LYS A 273 4.90 17.13 -11.15
N ARG A 274 4.85 18.45 -11.14
CA ARG A 274 4.32 19.23 -12.28
C ARG A 274 5.14 18.94 -13.54
N GLY A 275 4.47 18.85 -14.68
CA GLY A 275 5.10 18.58 -15.98
C GLY A 275 5.44 17.11 -16.23
N THR A 276 5.01 16.19 -15.35
CA THR A 276 5.11 14.73 -15.56
C THR A 276 3.77 14.07 -15.34
N ASN A 277 3.61 12.84 -15.84
CA ASN A 277 2.43 12.01 -15.57
C ASN A 277 2.46 11.35 -14.18
N TYR A 278 3.46 11.65 -13.35
CA TYR A 278 3.58 11.04 -12.04
C TYR A 278 2.64 11.72 -11.04
N ILE A 279 1.67 10.96 -10.55
CA ILE A 279 0.79 11.34 -9.45
C ILE A 279 1.36 10.73 -8.18
N GLY A 280 1.87 11.56 -7.28
CA GLY A 280 2.48 11.10 -6.03
C GLY A 280 1.45 10.73 -4.96
N ALA A 281 1.93 10.02 -3.94
CA ALA A 281 1.13 9.60 -2.79
C ALA A 281 0.40 10.77 -2.11
N ASN A 282 1.05 11.95 -2.03
CA ASN A 282 0.44 13.16 -1.46
C ASN A 282 -0.87 13.58 -2.15
N THR A 283 -0.98 13.33 -3.45
CA THR A 283 -2.20 13.65 -4.21
C THR A 283 -3.25 12.57 -4.01
N ILE A 284 -2.86 11.29 -4.01
CA ILE A 284 -3.78 10.17 -3.78
C ILE A 284 -4.46 10.29 -2.41
N PHE A 285 -3.70 10.47 -1.32
CA PHE A 285 -4.27 10.65 0.03
C PHE A 285 -5.36 11.72 0.08
N ARG A 286 -5.14 12.85 -0.60
CA ARG A 286 -6.09 13.96 -0.62
C ARG A 286 -7.32 13.67 -1.50
N GLN A 287 -7.12 13.05 -2.68
CA GLN A 287 -8.20 12.77 -3.63
C GLN A 287 -9.13 11.68 -3.11
N ASP A 288 -8.57 10.60 -2.56
CA ASP A 288 -9.32 9.43 -2.12
C ASP A 288 -9.74 9.55 -0.64
N LYS A 289 -9.26 10.59 0.07
CA LYS A 289 -9.56 10.85 1.50
C LYS A 289 -9.20 9.65 2.38
N VAL A 290 -8.03 9.07 2.12
CA VAL A 290 -7.53 7.92 2.89
C VAL A 290 -7.12 8.38 4.28
N ASP A 291 -7.62 7.70 5.32
CA ASP A 291 -7.16 7.90 6.69
C ASP A 291 -5.72 7.39 6.82
N HIS A 292 -4.77 8.28 7.12
CA HIS A 292 -3.37 7.92 7.21
C HIS A 292 -2.61 8.70 8.30
N ILE A 293 -1.59 8.09 8.87
CA ILE A 293 -0.64 8.75 9.77
C ILE A 293 0.73 8.75 9.11
N ASN A 294 1.24 9.95 8.82
CA ASN A 294 2.56 10.16 8.26
C ASN A 294 3.49 10.73 9.35
N GLN A 295 4.53 10.01 9.72
CA GLN A 295 5.48 10.47 10.73
C GLN A 295 6.01 11.90 10.46
N MET A 296 6.23 12.26 9.20
CA MET A 296 6.78 13.57 8.82
C MET A 296 5.86 14.75 9.18
N THR A 297 4.57 14.50 9.37
CA THR A 297 3.57 15.53 9.68
C THR A 297 2.73 15.20 10.91
N TYR A 298 2.98 14.06 11.55
CA TYR A 298 2.24 13.62 12.73
C TYR A 298 2.57 14.50 13.93
N SER A 299 1.56 15.16 14.47
CA SER A 299 1.63 16.05 15.64
C SER A 299 0.82 15.54 16.83
N GLY A 300 0.34 14.29 16.77
CA GLY A 300 -0.44 13.67 17.84
C GLY A 300 0.35 13.55 19.15
N LYS A 301 -0.36 13.53 20.28
CA LYS A 301 0.22 13.44 21.63
C LYS A 301 0.88 12.09 21.93
N VAL A 302 0.56 11.06 21.14
CA VAL A 302 1.11 9.70 21.32
C VAL A 302 2.44 9.61 20.57
N ALA A 303 3.51 9.20 21.24
CA ALA A 303 4.80 8.96 20.61
C ALA A 303 4.75 7.65 19.80
N LEU A 304 4.11 7.69 18.61
CA LEU A 304 3.89 6.54 17.75
C LEU A 304 5.16 6.06 17.08
N PHE A 305 6.03 6.99 16.65
CA PHE A 305 7.22 6.70 15.88
C PHE A 305 8.50 7.03 16.65
N GLY A 306 9.56 6.32 16.32
CA GLY A 306 10.89 6.57 16.87
C GLY A 306 11.98 6.08 15.94
N ARG A 307 13.21 6.07 16.43
CA ARG A 307 14.37 5.48 15.74
C ARG A 307 15.03 4.47 16.64
N ASP A 308 15.38 3.33 16.05
CA ASP A 308 16.15 2.29 16.70
C ASP A 308 17.49 2.15 15.96
N SER A 309 18.57 2.63 16.58
CA SER A 309 19.92 2.58 16.03
C SER A 309 20.72 1.34 16.45
N SER A 310 20.10 0.39 17.17
CA SER A 310 20.77 -0.78 17.72
C SER A 310 21.48 -1.66 16.69
N ARG A 311 21.02 -1.62 15.42
CA ARG A 311 21.63 -2.42 14.34
C ARG A 311 22.82 -1.77 13.64
N GLY A 312 23.23 -0.55 14.00
CA GLY A 312 24.37 0.12 13.40
C GLY A 312 24.24 0.45 11.91
N VAL A 313 23.00 0.54 11.39
CA VAL A 313 22.71 0.94 10.00
C VAL A 313 22.52 2.44 9.87
N SER A 314 22.56 2.98 8.64
CA SER A 314 22.35 4.40 8.42
C SER A 314 20.99 4.87 8.94
N THR A 315 20.88 6.12 9.35
CA THR A 315 19.70 6.70 10.00
C THR A 315 18.40 6.49 9.21
N GLU A 316 18.49 6.44 7.89
CA GLU A 316 17.32 6.21 7.04
C GLU A 316 16.68 4.82 7.22
N HIS A 317 17.44 3.83 7.72
CA HIS A 317 16.98 2.46 7.97
C HIS A 317 16.63 2.19 9.44
N THR A 318 16.51 3.23 10.27
CA THR A 318 16.28 3.09 11.73
C THR A 318 14.87 3.51 12.18
N GLY A 319 14.03 4.00 11.27
CA GLY A 319 12.68 4.46 11.60
C GLY A 319 11.76 3.32 12.02
N VAL A 320 11.22 3.36 13.24
CA VAL A 320 10.30 2.33 13.76
C VAL A 320 8.99 2.93 14.21
N MET A 321 7.95 2.12 14.20
CA MET A 321 6.66 2.38 14.80
C MET A 321 6.46 1.45 16.01
N TYR A 322 5.98 2.00 17.12
CA TYR A 322 5.77 1.25 18.35
C TYR A 322 4.35 0.66 18.39
N GLY A 323 4.24 -0.67 18.38
CA GLY A 323 2.97 -1.39 18.33
C GLY A 323 1.98 -0.97 19.40
N SER A 324 2.44 -0.90 20.67
CA SER A 324 1.58 -0.50 21.82
C SER A 324 1.03 0.92 21.73
N LYS A 325 1.48 1.74 20.78
CA LYS A 325 1.07 3.14 20.61
C LYS A 325 0.05 3.33 19.49
N ILE A 326 -0.14 2.35 18.60
CA ILE A 326 -0.97 2.46 17.40
C ILE A 326 -2.43 2.80 17.75
N ALA A 327 -3.05 2.04 18.65
CA ALA A 327 -4.45 2.25 19.03
C ALA A 327 -4.70 3.66 19.61
N GLY A 328 -3.75 4.14 20.43
CA GLY A 328 -3.81 5.49 21.00
C GLY A 328 -3.67 6.57 19.95
N ALA A 329 -2.81 6.38 18.95
CA ALA A 329 -2.61 7.31 17.84
C ALA A 329 -3.84 7.38 16.93
N ILE A 330 -4.40 6.24 16.52
CA ILE A 330 -5.63 6.16 15.71
C ILE A 330 -6.79 6.87 16.41
N LYS A 331 -6.95 6.62 17.72
CA LYS A 331 -7.96 7.31 18.54
C LYS A 331 -7.71 8.82 18.60
N GLY A 332 -6.44 9.23 18.70
CA GLY A 332 -6.06 10.65 18.76
C GLY A 332 -6.35 11.43 17.48
N GLU A 333 -6.23 10.78 16.32
CA GLU A 333 -6.58 11.33 15.01
C GLU A 333 -8.10 11.32 14.73
N GLY A 334 -8.89 10.62 15.55
CA GLY A 334 -10.35 10.54 15.40
C GLY A 334 -10.81 9.74 14.18
N PHE A 335 -9.98 8.81 13.67
CA PHE A 335 -10.35 8.00 12.52
C PHE A 335 -11.50 7.05 12.83
N ARG A 336 -12.30 6.77 11.80
CA ARG A 336 -13.29 5.70 11.84
C ARG A 336 -12.57 4.37 12.07
N THR A 337 -13.02 3.58 13.02
CA THR A 337 -12.43 2.27 13.34
C THR A 337 -13.27 1.09 12.86
N ASP A 338 -14.57 1.27 12.62
CA ASP A 338 -15.43 0.21 12.10
C ASP A 338 -15.20 0.03 10.59
N ALA A 339 -15.06 -1.21 10.14
CA ALA A 339 -14.84 -1.53 8.76
C ALA A 339 -16.07 -1.22 7.90
N ASN A 340 -15.86 -0.77 6.66
CA ASN A 340 -16.89 -0.71 5.65
C ASN A 340 -16.94 -2.04 4.91
N GLU A 341 -17.87 -2.90 5.27
CA GLU A 341 -18.02 -4.24 4.71
C GLU A 341 -18.11 -4.28 3.18
N SER A 342 -18.60 -3.23 2.53
CA SER A 342 -18.69 -3.15 1.06
C SER A 342 -17.37 -2.81 0.37
N LYS A 343 -16.36 -2.36 1.14
CA LYS A 343 -15.02 -1.99 0.66
C LYS A 343 -13.91 -2.84 1.28
N TYR A 344 -14.28 -3.94 1.88
CA TYR A 344 -13.36 -4.82 2.58
C TYR A 344 -13.20 -6.12 1.80
N THR A 345 -12.00 -6.37 1.29
CA THR A 345 -11.67 -7.64 0.64
C THR A 345 -11.81 -8.79 1.63
N LYS A 346 -12.64 -9.77 1.31
CA LYS A 346 -12.79 -11.00 2.08
C LYS A 346 -12.21 -12.14 1.27
N PHE A 347 -11.19 -12.78 1.81
CA PHE A 347 -10.72 -14.04 1.27
C PHE A 347 -11.63 -15.18 1.71
N ASN A 348 -11.81 -16.15 0.83
CA ASN A 348 -12.44 -17.42 1.19
C ASN A 348 -11.38 -18.34 1.77
N PHE A 349 -11.59 -18.84 2.98
CA PHE A 349 -10.68 -19.78 3.60
C PHE A 349 -11.26 -21.20 3.54
N ALA A 350 -10.38 -22.19 3.39
CA ALA A 350 -10.74 -23.59 3.46
C ALA A 350 -11.13 -23.95 4.89
N SER A 351 -12.16 -24.77 5.06
CA SER A 351 -12.57 -25.26 6.39
C SER A 351 -11.56 -26.23 6.99
N GLU A 352 -10.82 -26.93 6.13
CA GLU A 352 -9.76 -27.86 6.46
C GLU A 352 -8.58 -27.60 5.53
N GLU A 353 -7.38 -27.91 5.99
CA GLU A 353 -6.19 -27.74 5.18
C GLU A 353 -6.22 -28.63 3.94
N SER A 354 -6.05 -28.03 2.77
CA SER A 354 -6.20 -28.71 1.49
C SER A 354 -5.14 -28.26 0.47
N THR A 355 -4.86 -29.15 -0.48
CA THR A 355 -4.15 -28.81 -1.71
C THR A 355 -5.08 -28.04 -2.66
N VAL A 356 -4.51 -27.17 -3.49
CA VAL A 356 -5.28 -26.42 -4.50
C VAL A 356 -5.27 -27.09 -5.87
N SER A 357 -4.36 -28.04 -6.09
CA SER A 357 -4.23 -28.85 -7.32
C SER A 357 -3.36 -30.06 -7.08
N ASP A 358 -3.20 -30.89 -8.14
CA ASP A 358 -2.23 -32.00 -8.16
C ASP A 358 -0.81 -31.55 -8.55
N LYS A 359 -0.63 -30.27 -8.91
CA LYS A 359 0.67 -29.72 -9.30
C LYS A 359 1.47 -29.34 -8.05
N GLU A 360 2.53 -30.10 -7.78
CA GLU A 360 3.46 -29.80 -6.69
C GLU A 360 4.13 -28.44 -6.87
N CYS A 361 4.37 -27.77 -5.74
CA CYS A 361 5.13 -26.52 -5.62
C CYS A 361 6.00 -26.55 -4.37
N LYS A 362 7.14 -27.25 -4.44
CA LYS A 362 8.11 -27.34 -3.34
C LYS A 362 8.98 -26.08 -3.22
N ALA A 363 9.08 -25.30 -4.30
CA ALA A 363 9.77 -24.03 -4.32
C ALA A 363 9.04 -23.06 -5.26
N LEU A 364 9.09 -21.78 -4.94
CA LEU A 364 8.57 -20.69 -5.76
C LEU A 364 9.52 -19.51 -5.70
N GLY A 365 10.08 -19.15 -6.86
CA GLY A 365 10.86 -17.93 -7.02
C GLY A 365 10.06 -16.87 -7.77
N LEU A 366 9.90 -15.67 -7.20
CA LEU A 366 9.27 -14.52 -7.87
C LEU A 366 10.29 -13.44 -8.20
N THR A 367 10.44 -13.15 -9.49
CA THR A 367 11.08 -11.94 -9.98
C THR A 367 9.99 -10.91 -10.25
N PHE A 368 10.04 -9.72 -9.62
CA PHE A 368 8.97 -8.71 -9.74
C PHE A 368 9.02 -7.97 -11.08
N SER A 369 10.25 -7.73 -11.58
CA SER A 369 10.52 -7.14 -12.89
C SER A 369 11.94 -7.47 -13.33
N ASN A 370 12.32 -7.10 -14.56
CA ASN A 370 13.71 -7.21 -15.04
C ASN A 370 14.71 -6.31 -14.28
N ARG A 371 14.26 -5.53 -13.32
CA ARG A 371 15.05 -4.61 -12.49
C ARG A 371 15.29 -5.12 -11.07
N THR A 372 14.52 -6.11 -10.62
CA THR A 372 14.52 -6.59 -9.23
C THR A 372 15.24 -7.95 -9.12
N SER A 373 15.74 -8.24 -7.91
CA SER A 373 16.15 -9.60 -7.56
C SER A 373 14.92 -10.48 -7.33
N THR A 374 15.13 -11.81 -7.44
CA THR A 374 14.12 -12.81 -7.13
C THR A 374 13.90 -12.91 -5.61
N ARG A 375 12.67 -13.28 -5.20
CA ARG A 375 12.33 -13.75 -3.86
C ARG A 375 12.07 -15.23 -3.92
N ASP A 376 12.83 -15.99 -3.15
CA ASP A 376 12.77 -17.45 -3.17
C ASP A 376 12.08 -17.98 -1.90
N TRP A 377 11.15 -18.91 -2.11
CA TRP A 377 10.37 -19.57 -1.08
C TRP A 377 10.51 -21.08 -1.24
N THR A 378 10.66 -21.80 -0.14
CA THR A 378 10.72 -23.27 -0.09
C THR A 378 9.64 -23.79 0.83
N TYR A 379 8.87 -24.77 0.38
CA TYR A 379 7.83 -25.42 1.16
C TYR A 379 8.42 -26.42 2.12
N ASP A 380 8.05 -26.34 3.39
CA ASP A 380 8.33 -27.36 4.41
C ASP A 380 7.03 -28.11 4.71
N SER A 381 7.06 -29.44 4.48
CA SER A 381 5.91 -30.31 4.73
C SER A 381 5.67 -30.58 6.21
N SER A 382 6.64 -30.30 7.10
CA SER A 382 6.52 -30.55 8.53
C SER A 382 5.59 -29.56 9.22
N ASP A 383 5.62 -28.27 8.81
CA ASP A 383 4.72 -27.21 9.31
C ASP A 383 3.73 -26.74 8.23
N LYS A 384 3.91 -27.24 6.99
CA LYS A 384 3.07 -26.93 5.83
C LYS A 384 3.06 -25.44 5.48
N MET A 385 4.22 -24.80 5.60
CA MET A 385 4.45 -23.40 5.27
C MET A 385 5.53 -23.23 4.20
N TYR A 386 5.53 -22.09 3.55
CA TYR A 386 6.62 -21.64 2.69
C TYR A 386 7.55 -20.76 3.48
N HIS A 387 8.85 -21.04 3.44
CA HIS A 387 9.92 -20.35 4.13
C HIS A 387 10.80 -19.57 3.17
N SER A 388 11.22 -18.37 3.57
CA SER A 388 12.18 -17.55 2.83
C SER A 388 13.21 -16.94 3.79
N ASN A 389 14.50 -17.10 3.44
CA ASN A 389 15.62 -16.46 4.13
C ASN A 389 16.09 -15.16 3.45
N ASP A 390 15.44 -14.73 2.39
CA ASP A 390 15.77 -13.50 1.65
C ASP A 390 15.68 -12.23 2.50
N TYR A 391 14.98 -12.31 3.61
CA TYR A 391 14.82 -11.21 4.57
C TYR A 391 15.90 -11.19 5.67
N LYS A 392 16.98 -11.99 5.53
CA LYS A 392 18.04 -12.22 6.55
C LYS A 392 17.50 -12.79 7.88
N THR A 393 16.36 -13.39 7.84
CA THR A 393 15.73 -14.19 8.89
C THR A 393 14.76 -15.14 8.22
N ASP A 394 14.41 -16.23 8.87
CA ASP A 394 13.39 -17.13 8.37
C ASP A 394 12.00 -16.46 8.47
N VAL A 395 11.33 -16.36 7.34
CA VAL A 395 9.97 -15.81 7.22
C VAL A 395 9.08 -16.90 6.66
N ALA A 396 8.16 -17.39 7.47
CA ALA A 396 7.22 -18.43 7.09
C ALA A 396 5.84 -17.86 6.71
N ARG A 397 5.21 -18.36 5.63
CA ARG A 397 3.87 -17.96 5.17
C ARG A 397 3.10 -19.18 4.70
N LYS A 398 1.79 -19.20 5.03
CA LYS A 398 0.89 -20.29 4.65
C LYS A 398 0.53 -20.24 3.18
N ASN A 399 0.29 -19.04 2.67
CA ASN A 399 -0.13 -18.82 1.29
C ASN A 399 0.83 -17.87 0.59
N LEU A 400 1.20 -18.19 -0.66
CA LEU A 400 1.90 -17.30 -1.56
C LEU A 400 0.97 -16.94 -2.71
N LEU A 401 0.49 -15.71 -2.75
CA LEU A 401 -0.37 -15.20 -3.80
C LEU A 401 0.43 -14.27 -4.71
N VAL A 402 0.65 -14.65 -5.96
CA VAL A 402 1.33 -13.82 -6.94
C VAL A 402 0.31 -13.16 -7.85
N LEU A 403 0.36 -11.83 -7.94
CA LEU A 403 -0.51 -11.01 -8.77
C LEU A 403 0.34 -10.30 -9.83
N PHE A 404 0.11 -10.63 -11.11
CA PHE A 404 0.74 -9.91 -12.20
C PHE A 404 -0.15 -8.77 -12.68
N ASP A 405 0.42 -7.56 -12.74
CA ASP A 405 -0.26 -6.35 -13.20
C ASP A 405 0.60 -5.60 -14.23
N LYS A 406 -0.02 -4.74 -15.03
CA LYS A 406 0.71 -3.83 -15.90
C LYS A 406 1.38 -2.75 -15.08
N THR A 407 2.69 -2.61 -15.27
CA THR A 407 3.48 -1.55 -14.66
C THR A 407 3.80 -0.44 -15.65
N GLU A 408 3.96 0.76 -15.13
CA GLU A 408 4.37 1.95 -15.85
C GLU A 408 5.53 2.60 -15.10
N TYR A 409 6.63 2.86 -15.81
CA TYR A 409 7.77 3.55 -15.24
C TYR A 409 7.71 5.03 -15.58
N VAL A 410 7.76 5.87 -14.55
CA VAL A 410 7.76 7.33 -14.71
C VAL A 410 9.09 7.90 -14.21
N SER A 411 9.85 8.51 -15.12
CA SER A 411 11.12 9.12 -14.79
C SER A 411 10.95 10.50 -14.20
N LYS A 412 11.68 10.78 -13.14
CA LYS A 412 11.80 12.09 -12.49
C LYS A 412 13.23 12.58 -12.63
N SER A 413 13.46 13.50 -13.56
CA SER A 413 14.78 14.10 -13.79
C SER A 413 15.24 14.94 -12.60
N ASN A 414 16.55 15.07 -12.45
CA ASN A 414 17.23 15.90 -11.46
C ASN A 414 16.73 15.66 -10.02
N TYR A 415 16.64 14.40 -9.63
CA TYR A 415 16.18 14.01 -8.28
C TYR A 415 17.11 14.61 -7.21
N LYS A 416 16.52 15.36 -6.27
CA LYS A 416 17.23 16.06 -5.20
C LYS A 416 18.40 16.95 -5.70
N ASN A 417 18.28 17.51 -6.90
CA ASN A 417 19.32 18.33 -7.55
C ASN A 417 20.64 17.58 -7.78
N SER A 418 20.61 16.26 -7.88
CA SER A 418 21.80 15.42 -8.10
C SER A 418 22.25 15.34 -9.56
N GLY A 419 21.48 15.89 -10.50
CA GLY A 419 21.66 15.68 -11.93
C GLY A 419 21.13 14.30 -12.42
N SER A 420 20.85 13.37 -11.52
CA SER A 420 20.37 12.02 -11.83
C SER A 420 18.85 11.98 -11.93
N SER A 421 18.35 10.99 -12.67
CA SER A 421 16.91 10.68 -12.75
C SER A 421 16.55 9.58 -11.76
N GLU A 422 15.39 9.71 -11.12
CA GLU A 422 14.77 8.64 -10.33
C GLU A 422 13.59 8.08 -11.11
N VAL A 423 13.49 6.75 -11.20
CA VAL A 423 12.44 6.05 -11.94
C VAL A 423 11.50 5.39 -10.95
N TYR A 424 10.23 5.79 -10.99
CA TYR A 424 9.16 5.25 -10.16
C TYR A 424 8.41 4.15 -10.91
N CYS A 425 8.11 3.06 -10.24
CA CYS A 425 7.25 2.01 -10.74
C CYS A 425 5.81 2.24 -10.24
N ASN A 426 4.87 2.35 -11.17
CA ASN A 426 3.44 2.40 -10.89
C ASN A 426 2.74 1.16 -11.43
N TYR A 427 1.82 0.61 -10.63
CA TYR A 427 0.94 -0.48 -11.00
C TYR A 427 -0.47 0.08 -11.27
N LYS A 428 -1.17 -0.52 -12.23
CA LYS A 428 -2.53 -0.07 -12.62
C LYS A 428 -3.62 -0.54 -11.66
N LEU A 429 -3.36 -1.59 -10.89
CA LEU A 429 -4.33 -2.30 -10.05
C LEU A 429 -5.62 -2.66 -10.82
N ALA A 430 -5.43 -3.06 -12.10
CA ALA A 430 -6.54 -3.30 -13.02
C ALA A 430 -7.02 -4.75 -13.02
N GLY A 431 -6.21 -5.66 -12.52
CA GLY A 431 -6.43 -7.09 -12.62
C GLY A 431 -5.51 -7.76 -13.64
N GLY A 432 -5.44 -9.07 -13.59
CA GLY A 432 -4.56 -9.86 -14.43
C GLY A 432 -4.56 -11.34 -14.08
N LYS A 433 -3.50 -12.01 -14.52
CA LYS A 433 -3.18 -13.39 -14.17
C LYS A 433 -2.36 -13.42 -12.88
N GLY A 434 -2.31 -14.59 -12.26
CA GLY A 434 -1.49 -14.79 -11.08
C GLY A 434 -1.29 -16.27 -10.77
N LYS A 435 -0.75 -16.53 -9.60
CA LYS A 435 -0.61 -17.88 -9.05
C LYS A 435 -0.95 -17.87 -7.57
N LEU A 436 -1.55 -18.95 -7.10
CA LEU A 436 -1.66 -19.25 -5.68
C LEU A 436 -0.89 -20.53 -5.38
N ALA A 437 0.12 -20.43 -4.52
CA ALA A 437 0.79 -21.58 -3.95
C ALA A 437 0.42 -21.69 -2.46
N THR A 438 -0.04 -22.87 -2.06
CA THR A 438 -0.42 -23.21 -0.69
C THR A 438 -0.36 -24.71 -0.48
N ASN A 439 -0.02 -25.14 0.73
CA ASN A 439 0.10 -26.53 1.11
C ASN A 439 0.87 -27.39 0.07
N GLY A 440 2.01 -26.88 -0.40
CA GLY A 440 2.92 -27.58 -1.31
C GLY A 440 2.43 -27.75 -2.74
N THR A 441 1.33 -27.10 -3.13
CA THR A 441 0.75 -27.16 -4.47
C THR A 441 0.48 -25.75 -5.04
N VAL A 442 0.30 -25.62 -6.38
CA VAL A 442 0.12 -24.34 -7.06
C VAL A 442 -0.95 -24.39 -8.14
N ILE A 443 -1.77 -23.33 -8.23
CA ILE A 443 -2.69 -23.10 -9.36
C ILE A 443 -2.44 -21.76 -10.03
N ASP A 444 -2.84 -21.69 -11.30
CA ASP A 444 -2.99 -20.42 -12.00
C ASP A 444 -4.32 -19.77 -11.60
N ILE A 445 -4.30 -18.46 -11.43
CA ILE A 445 -5.47 -17.67 -11.05
C ILE A 445 -5.66 -16.49 -11.99
N ASN A 446 -6.89 -15.95 -11.97
CA ASN A 446 -7.19 -14.61 -12.46
C ASN A 446 -7.60 -13.74 -11.27
N TRP A 447 -7.18 -12.49 -11.27
CA TRP A 447 -7.55 -11.52 -10.24
C TRP A 447 -8.08 -10.25 -10.86
N SER A 448 -8.92 -9.55 -10.14
CA SER A 448 -9.51 -8.26 -10.55
C SER A 448 -9.84 -7.42 -9.32
N VAL A 449 -10.11 -6.15 -9.54
CA VAL A 449 -10.68 -5.26 -8.52
C VAL A 449 -12.11 -4.93 -8.94
N ASN A 450 -13.08 -5.38 -8.14
CA ASN A 450 -14.50 -5.16 -8.38
C ASN A 450 -15.10 -4.35 -7.24
N ASN A 451 -15.70 -3.20 -7.53
CA ASN A 451 -16.30 -2.32 -6.52
C ASN A 451 -15.35 -1.96 -5.35
N GLY A 452 -14.04 -1.88 -5.63
CA GLY A 452 -13.04 -1.54 -4.62
C GLY A 452 -12.59 -2.70 -3.73
N VAL A 453 -12.88 -3.96 -4.10
CA VAL A 453 -12.39 -5.15 -3.41
C VAL A 453 -11.60 -6.05 -4.36
N LEU A 454 -10.60 -6.73 -3.84
CA LEU A 454 -9.81 -7.72 -4.57
C LEU A 454 -10.62 -9.01 -4.72
N VAL A 455 -10.73 -9.50 -5.94
CA VAL A 455 -11.38 -10.77 -6.28
C VAL A 455 -10.35 -11.69 -6.90
N VAL A 456 -10.24 -12.92 -6.39
CA VAL A 456 -9.32 -13.95 -6.87
C VAL A 456 -10.13 -15.18 -7.28
N LYS A 457 -9.94 -15.62 -8.53
CA LYS A 457 -10.64 -16.77 -9.10
C LYS A 457 -9.65 -17.74 -9.76
N ASP A 458 -10.02 -19.01 -9.83
CA ASP A 458 -9.29 -19.96 -10.67
C ASP A 458 -9.48 -19.66 -12.17
N THR A 459 -8.82 -20.40 -13.03
CA THR A 459 -8.93 -20.22 -14.49
C THR A 459 -10.31 -20.59 -15.06
N ASN A 460 -11.13 -21.30 -14.29
CA ASN A 460 -12.52 -21.68 -14.63
C ASN A 460 -13.54 -20.65 -14.13
N GLY A 461 -13.10 -19.65 -13.38
CA GLY A 461 -13.96 -18.60 -12.82
C GLY A 461 -14.57 -18.92 -11.45
N ASN A 462 -14.14 -20.00 -10.80
CA ASN A 462 -14.57 -20.33 -9.44
C ASN A 462 -13.79 -19.52 -8.42
N ASP A 463 -14.40 -19.26 -7.27
CA ASP A 463 -13.72 -18.61 -6.15
C ASP A 463 -12.61 -19.51 -5.60
N VAL A 464 -11.44 -18.93 -5.39
CA VAL A 464 -10.29 -19.63 -4.81
C VAL A 464 -10.39 -19.61 -3.29
N LYS A 465 -9.99 -20.70 -2.65
CA LYS A 465 -9.84 -20.77 -1.18
C LYS A 465 -8.37 -20.76 -0.80
N LEU A 466 -8.03 -19.93 0.16
CA LEU A 466 -6.73 -19.93 0.83
C LEU A 466 -6.77 -20.93 1.99
N ASN A 467 -5.65 -21.54 2.34
CA ASN A 467 -5.55 -22.22 3.62
C ASN A 467 -5.46 -21.18 4.76
N VAL A 468 -6.02 -21.55 5.91
CA VAL A 468 -6.01 -20.70 7.11
C VAL A 468 -4.56 -20.40 7.51
N GLY A 469 -4.22 -19.11 7.69
CA GLY A 469 -2.90 -18.63 8.06
C GLY A 469 -2.47 -17.40 7.25
N THR A 470 -1.26 -16.93 7.53
CA THR A 470 -0.69 -15.70 6.95
C THR A 470 -0.43 -15.81 5.44
N THR A 471 -0.53 -14.68 4.74
CA THR A 471 -0.36 -14.64 3.28
C THR A 471 0.73 -13.64 2.87
N TRP A 472 1.63 -14.08 1.97
CA TRP A 472 2.49 -13.16 1.23
C TRP A 472 1.92 -12.95 -0.17
N ILE A 473 1.80 -11.67 -0.58
CA ILE A 473 1.31 -11.26 -1.89
C ILE A 473 2.48 -10.65 -2.66
N GLY A 474 2.98 -11.35 -3.68
CA GLY A 474 3.95 -10.81 -4.61
C GLY A 474 3.24 -10.05 -5.72
N TYR A 475 3.45 -8.73 -5.81
CA TYR A 475 2.82 -7.86 -6.79
C TYR A 475 3.84 -7.49 -7.87
N ALA A 476 3.76 -8.18 -9.01
CA ALA A 476 4.79 -8.21 -10.03
C ALA A 476 4.32 -7.65 -11.38
N SER A 477 5.29 -7.23 -12.21
CA SER A 477 5.04 -6.67 -13.54
C SER A 477 4.68 -7.75 -14.56
N SER A 478 3.54 -7.61 -15.24
CA SER A 478 3.17 -8.49 -16.37
C SER A 478 3.84 -8.12 -17.69
N ASN A 479 4.39 -6.92 -17.79
CA ASN A 479 4.93 -6.36 -19.05
C ASN A 479 6.39 -5.95 -18.98
N ASN A 480 7.07 -6.11 -17.83
CA ASN A 480 8.47 -5.74 -17.64
C ASN A 480 9.27 -6.86 -16.95
N GLY A 481 9.11 -8.10 -17.37
CA GLY A 481 9.97 -9.22 -16.94
C GLY A 481 9.62 -9.82 -15.58
N GLY A 482 8.44 -9.55 -15.02
CA GLY A 482 7.93 -10.28 -13.86
C GLY A 482 7.67 -11.75 -14.22
N ALA A 483 8.16 -12.67 -13.40
CA ALA A 483 8.09 -14.10 -13.65
C ALA A 483 8.11 -14.92 -12.37
N VAL A 484 7.40 -16.05 -12.38
CA VAL A 484 7.50 -17.12 -11.39
C VAL A 484 8.31 -18.27 -11.97
N LYS A 485 9.28 -18.74 -11.19
CA LYS A 485 10.11 -19.93 -11.48
C LYS A 485 9.71 -21.07 -10.56
#